data_e6e077c3b347c5664ebba85043370670
#
_entry.id   e6e077c3b347c5664ebba85043370670
#
_cell.length_a   1.000
_cell.length_b   1.000
_cell.length_c   1.000
_cell.angle_alpha   90.00
_cell.angle_beta   90.00
_cell.angle_gamma   90.00
#
_symmetry.space_group_name_H-M   'P 1'
#
loop_
_entity.id
_entity.type
_entity.pdbx_description
1 polymer ?
#
loop_
_entity_poly.entity_id
_entity_poly.type
_entity_poly.pdbx_seq_one_letter_code
_entity_poly.pdbx_strand_id
1 'polypeptide(L)'
;MEQTITTLAPVPPYDFDLTAAYATYFRGHYGTEWFHDGVFRRLLDVGDRLCLIEVRSLGTVDSPSLEMELKSTALNDAVVSEARSQTALLLGVSQDLAPFYKMAFKDSVLTPLARDLRGLHIPQTVCVWEALVFAILGQQVSSHMAHNLRTLLVQTYGLSIHESGVTYHTFPRPEVLMGAGVEGLHSIKLGERKAQFIFDIAAMVASGERDLESLRALPDEEVIRTLTSIRGVGPWTAQWLLIRGLCRPDAFPHGDLALQRSLGLLLRDGSPFRPQEALKYSRRWSPFRSYVTTYIFAAARSGRFPELSSTGSTVDRDVGSKATYELRS
;
A
#
# COMPACT_ATOMS: atom_id res chain seq x y z
N MET A 1 16.22 7.84 -24.12
CA MET A 1 15.57 6.59 -23.65
C MET A 1 14.62 6.10 -24.72
N GLU A 2 14.56 4.78 -24.95
CA GLU A 2 13.51 4.16 -25.77
C GLU A 2 12.19 4.25 -25.02
N GLN A 3 11.08 4.34 -25.75
CA GLN A 3 9.74 4.36 -25.15
C GLN A 3 8.78 3.46 -25.92
N THR A 4 7.83 2.91 -25.19
CA THR A 4 6.71 2.15 -25.76
C THR A 4 5.44 2.40 -24.98
N ILE A 5 4.30 2.22 -25.65
CA ILE A 5 2.99 2.36 -25.02
C ILE A 5 2.28 1.01 -25.07
N THR A 6 1.68 0.63 -23.96
CA THR A 6 0.84 -0.58 -23.85
C THR A 6 -0.39 -0.26 -23.01
N THR A 7 -1.33 -1.20 -22.93
CA THR A 7 -2.56 -1.02 -22.18
C THR A 7 -2.72 -2.06 -21.10
N LEU A 8 -3.41 -1.69 -20.02
CA LEU A 8 -3.90 -2.58 -18.99
C LEU A 8 -5.42 -2.50 -18.96
N ALA A 9 -6.08 -3.64 -18.77
CA ALA A 9 -7.53 -3.74 -18.65
C ALA A 9 -7.90 -4.18 -17.22
N PRO A 10 -8.18 -3.23 -16.31
CA PRO A 10 -8.62 -3.58 -14.96
C PRO A 10 -9.98 -4.27 -14.96
N VAL A 11 -10.18 -5.12 -13.95
CA VAL A 11 -11.50 -5.73 -13.70
C VAL A 11 -12.44 -4.66 -13.11
N PRO A 12 -13.60 -4.39 -13.76
CA PRO A 12 -14.55 -3.39 -13.27
C PRO A 12 -15.28 -3.86 -11.99
N PRO A 13 -15.75 -2.92 -11.15
CA PRO A 13 -15.51 -1.48 -11.21
C PRO A 13 -14.09 -1.13 -10.77
N TYR A 14 -13.43 -0.19 -11.47
CA TYR A 14 -12.08 0.23 -11.14
C TYR A 14 -11.95 1.75 -11.24
N ASP A 15 -11.65 2.39 -10.12
CA ASP A 15 -11.36 3.83 -10.05
C ASP A 15 -9.84 4.03 -9.99
N PHE A 16 -9.27 4.47 -11.11
CA PHE A 16 -7.84 4.67 -11.24
C PHE A 16 -7.33 5.77 -10.32
N ASP A 17 -7.99 6.93 -10.31
CA ASP A 17 -7.54 8.09 -9.55
C ASP A 17 -7.58 7.78 -8.04
N LEU A 18 -8.66 7.14 -7.59
CA LEU A 18 -8.80 6.73 -6.20
C LEU A 18 -7.75 5.68 -5.79
N THR A 19 -7.51 4.69 -6.66
CA THR A 19 -6.52 3.63 -6.41
C THR A 19 -5.09 4.18 -6.39
N ALA A 20 -4.72 5.03 -7.34
CA ALA A 20 -3.42 5.69 -7.42
C ALA A 20 -3.20 6.69 -6.26
N ALA A 21 -4.24 7.48 -5.93
CA ALA A 21 -4.18 8.36 -4.77
C ALA A 21 -4.01 7.57 -3.45
N TYR A 22 -4.69 6.43 -3.31
CA TYR A 22 -4.51 5.57 -2.14
C TYR A 22 -3.11 4.91 -2.11
N ALA A 23 -2.53 4.54 -3.24
CA ALA A 23 -1.16 4.03 -3.33
C ALA A 23 -0.15 5.04 -2.75
N THR A 24 -0.34 6.32 -3.02
CA THR A 24 0.45 7.42 -2.47
C THR A 24 -0.07 7.96 -1.13
N TYR A 25 -1.00 7.26 -0.47
CA TYR A 25 -1.62 7.69 0.79
C TYR A 25 -2.27 9.09 0.73
N PHE A 26 -2.80 9.45 -0.46
CA PHE A 26 -3.37 10.79 -0.75
C PHE A 26 -2.37 11.95 -0.56
N ARG A 27 -1.07 11.68 -0.74
CA ARG A 27 0.00 12.67 -0.56
C ARG A 27 0.67 13.10 -1.87
N GLY A 28 0.25 12.51 -3.00
CA GLY A 28 0.86 12.70 -4.29
C GLY A 28 2.21 11.96 -4.47
N HIS A 29 2.97 11.76 -3.39
CA HIS A 29 4.21 10.97 -3.37
C HIS A 29 4.32 10.16 -2.09
N TYR A 30 4.71 8.88 -2.21
CA TYR A 30 4.92 8.01 -1.05
C TYR A 30 5.94 6.89 -1.33
N GLY A 31 7.17 7.09 -0.83
CA GLY A 31 8.28 6.17 -1.10
C GLY A 31 8.70 6.20 -2.56
N THR A 32 8.30 5.19 -3.32
CA THR A 32 8.61 5.03 -4.74
C THR A 32 7.48 5.45 -5.67
N GLU A 33 6.26 5.61 -5.15
CA GLU A 33 5.07 5.94 -5.92
C GLU A 33 4.84 7.44 -6.01
N TRP A 34 4.47 7.89 -7.22
CA TRP A 34 4.07 9.26 -7.51
C TRP A 34 2.71 9.28 -8.18
N PHE A 35 1.83 10.18 -7.77
CA PHE A 35 0.55 10.40 -8.42
C PHE A 35 0.23 11.89 -8.44
N HIS A 36 0.32 12.52 -9.61
CA HIS A 36 0.03 13.93 -9.86
C HIS A 36 -0.65 14.09 -11.22
N ASP A 37 -1.60 14.98 -11.29
CA ASP A 37 -2.31 15.36 -12.53
C ASP A 37 -2.88 14.15 -13.30
N GLY A 38 -3.47 13.18 -12.56
CA GLY A 38 -4.05 11.97 -13.13
C GLY A 38 -3.01 11.00 -13.71
N VAL A 39 -1.73 11.15 -13.38
CA VAL A 39 -0.66 10.27 -13.85
C VAL A 39 0.04 9.60 -12.67
N PHE A 40 -0.01 8.27 -12.65
CA PHE A 40 0.76 7.46 -11.72
C PHE A 40 2.14 7.17 -12.32
N ARG A 41 3.20 7.40 -11.56
CA ARG A 41 4.58 7.17 -11.98
C ARG A 41 5.34 6.34 -10.97
N ARG A 42 6.21 5.48 -11.47
CA ARG A 42 7.15 4.72 -10.65
C ARG A 42 8.36 4.30 -11.48
N LEU A 43 9.52 4.30 -10.85
CA LEU A 43 10.72 3.70 -11.40
C LEU A 43 10.78 2.24 -10.95
N LEU A 44 10.81 1.33 -11.92
CA LEU A 44 10.94 -0.12 -11.74
C LEU A 44 12.38 -0.55 -12.04
N ASP A 45 12.84 -1.59 -11.35
CA ASP A 45 14.07 -2.30 -11.65
C ASP A 45 13.67 -3.65 -12.26
N VAL A 46 13.83 -3.77 -13.58
CA VAL A 46 13.38 -4.94 -14.36
C VAL A 46 14.60 -5.57 -15.06
N GLY A 47 15.08 -6.70 -14.54
CA GLY A 47 16.19 -7.42 -15.14
C GLY A 47 17.43 -6.57 -15.37
N ASP A 48 17.86 -5.82 -14.34
CA ASP A 48 18.98 -4.86 -14.34
C ASP A 48 18.77 -3.63 -15.25
N ARG A 49 17.53 -3.33 -15.62
CA ARG A 49 17.14 -2.15 -16.39
C ARG A 49 16.21 -1.26 -15.59
N LEU A 50 16.51 0.03 -15.62
CA LEU A 50 15.62 1.02 -15.03
C LEU A 50 14.51 1.35 -16.02
N CYS A 51 13.29 1.16 -15.58
CA CYS A 51 12.07 1.34 -16.36
C CYS A 51 11.15 2.35 -15.66
N LEU A 52 11.05 3.57 -16.18
CA LEU A 52 10.06 4.53 -15.71
C LEU A 52 8.72 4.22 -16.36
N ILE A 53 7.71 3.96 -15.53
CA ILE A 53 6.32 3.84 -15.99
C ILE A 53 5.56 5.11 -15.70
N GLU A 54 4.71 5.51 -16.66
CA GLU A 54 3.68 6.53 -16.53
C GLU A 54 2.34 5.92 -16.92
N VAL A 55 1.36 5.93 -16.00
CA VAL A 55 0.05 5.31 -16.21
C VAL A 55 -1.05 6.34 -16.11
N ARG A 56 -2.01 6.31 -17.05
CA ARG A 56 -3.18 7.17 -17.11
C ARG A 56 -4.44 6.36 -17.34
N SER A 57 -5.57 6.86 -16.88
CA SER A 57 -6.86 6.29 -17.23
C SER A 57 -7.34 6.81 -18.57
N LEU A 58 -7.80 5.90 -19.44
CA LEU A 58 -8.51 6.21 -20.68
C LEU A 58 -9.99 5.80 -20.61
N GLY A 59 -10.38 5.09 -19.54
CA GLY A 59 -11.72 4.54 -19.38
C GLY A 59 -12.53 5.23 -18.28
N THR A 60 -13.61 4.57 -17.90
CA THR A 60 -14.46 4.94 -16.77
C THR A 60 -14.39 3.88 -15.68
N VAL A 61 -15.02 4.12 -14.52
CA VAL A 61 -15.07 3.14 -13.42
C VAL A 61 -15.71 1.81 -13.85
N ASP A 62 -16.70 1.85 -14.73
CA ASP A 62 -17.45 0.66 -15.19
C ASP A 62 -16.89 0.06 -16.49
N SER A 63 -16.06 0.79 -17.21
CA SER A 63 -15.35 0.33 -18.42
C SER A 63 -13.89 0.81 -18.35
N PRO A 64 -13.09 0.28 -17.41
CA PRO A 64 -11.75 0.76 -17.18
C PRO A 64 -10.78 0.35 -18.30
N SER A 65 -9.91 1.27 -18.64
CA SER A 65 -8.79 1.06 -19.54
C SER A 65 -7.65 1.97 -19.10
N LEU A 66 -6.45 1.44 -18.98
CA LEU A 66 -5.28 2.22 -18.60
C LEU A 66 -4.28 2.20 -19.77
N GLU A 67 -3.72 3.36 -20.07
CA GLU A 67 -2.54 3.50 -20.89
C GLU A 67 -1.30 3.51 -19.99
N MET A 68 -0.30 2.71 -20.35
CA MET A 68 1.00 2.66 -19.69
C MET A 68 2.08 3.01 -20.69
N GLU A 69 2.72 4.14 -20.50
CA GLU A 69 3.96 4.50 -21.16
C GLU A 69 5.14 3.96 -20.36
N LEU A 70 6.08 3.31 -21.03
CA LEU A 70 7.30 2.74 -20.46
C LEU A 70 8.52 3.36 -21.13
N LYS A 71 9.43 3.93 -20.34
CA LYS A 71 10.70 4.52 -20.78
C LYS A 71 11.87 3.77 -20.16
N SER A 72 12.85 3.35 -20.99
CA SER A 72 14.06 2.64 -20.54
C SER A 72 15.22 2.91 -21.49
N THR A 73 16.43 2.52 -21.08
CA THR A 73 17.62 2.60 -21.95
C THR A 73 17.60 1.56 -23.07
N ALA A 74 16.92 0.44 -22.87
CA ALA A 74 16.71 -0.60 -23.88
C ALA A 74 15.43 -1.37 -23.56
N LEU A 75 14.56 -1.51 -24.56
CA LEU A 75 13.29 -2.23 -24.46
C LEU A 75 13.36 -3.53 -25.29
N ASN A 76 12.74 -4.57 -24.77
CA ASN A 76 12.38 -5.79 -25.48
C ASN A 76 11.08 -6.35 -24.90
N ASP A 77 10.49 -7.34 -25.55
CA ASP A 77 9.19 -7.89 -25.14
C ASP A 77 9.19 -8.44 -23.72
N ALA A 78 10.30 -9.03 -23.24
CA ALA A 78 10.42 -9.54 -21.88
C ALA A 78 10.38 -8.41 -20.86
N VAL A 79 11.11 -7.33 -21.08
CA VAL A 79 11.12 -6.14 -20.20
C VAL A 79 9.74 -5.47 -20.18
N VAL A 80 9.11 -5.31 -21.34
CA VAL A 80 7.77 -4.72 -21.45
C VAL A 80 6.74 -5.59 -20.71
N SER A 81 6.79 -6.90 -20.90
CA SER A 81 5.89 -7.86 -20.25
C SER A 81 6.04 -7.84 -18.74
N GLU A 82 7.28 -7.85 -18.23
CA GLU A 82 7.55 -7.82 -16.80
C GLU A 82 7.14 -6.46 -16.17
N ALA A 83 7.50 -5.34 -16.77
CA ALA A 83 7.07 -4.02 -16.30
C ALA A 83 5.54 -3.90 -16.27
N ARG A 84 4.86 -4.45 -17.27
CA ARG A 84 3.39 -4.50 -17.33
C ARG A 84 2.82 -5.36 -16.20
N SER A 85 3.42 -6.53 -15.91
CA SER A 85 3.03 -7.42 -14.81
C SER A 85 3.19 -6.74 -13.45
N GLN A 86 4.32 -6.10 -13.21
CA GLN A 86 4.58 -5.35 -11.98
C GLN A 86 3.61 -4.17 -11.81
N THR A 87 3.32 -3.46 -12.90
CA THR A 87 2.36 -2.35 -12.88
C THR A 87 0.94 -2.84 -12.56
N ALA A 88 0.55 -4.00 -13.09
CA ALA A 88 -0.73 -4.61 -12.79
C ALA A 88 -0.87 -4.99 -11.30
N LEU A 89 0.21 -5.48 -10.67
CA LEU A 89 0.27 -5.71 -9.22
C LEU A 89 0.15 -4.39 -8.44
N LEU A 90 0.99 -3.40 -8.76
CA LEU A 90 1.01 -2.09 -8.10
C LEU A 90 -0.37 -1.45 -8.04
N LEU A 91 -1.13 -1.52 -9.12
CA LEU A 91 -2.43 -0.89 -9.27
C LEU A 91 -3.61 -1.85 -9.02
N GLY A 92 -3.33 -3.10 -8.63
CA GLY A 92 -4.38 -4.06 -8.28
C GLY A 92 -5.33 -4.42 -9.43
N VAL A 93 -4.85 -4.37 -10.67
CA VAL A 93 -5.64 -4.45 -11.91
C VAL A 93 -6.53 -5.70 -12.00
N SER A 94 -6.06 -6.81 -11.45
CA SER A 94 -6.72 -8.12 -11.60
C SER A 94 -7.71 -8.48 -10.49
N GLN A 95 -7.99 -7.56 -9.55
CA GLN A 95 -8.86 -7.86 -8.41
C GLN A 95 -10.33 -7.80 -8.84
N ASP A 96 -11.08 -8.85 -8.56
CA ASP A 96 -12.54 -8.86 -8.71
C ASP A 96 -13.21 -8.37 -7.40
N LEU A 97 -13.81 -7.20 -7.44
CA LEU A 97 -14.53 -6.60 -6.32
C LEU A 97 -16.00 -7.03 -6.21
N ALA A 98 -16.54 -7.75 -7.18
CA ALA A 98 -17.96 -8.09 -7.19
C ALA A 98 -18.38 -8.92 -5.95
N PRO A 99 -17.62 -9.94 -5.49
CA PRO A 99 -17.94 -10.66 -4.27
C PRO A 99 -17.88 -9.78 -3.00
N PHE A 100 -16.90 -8.87 -2.92
CA PHE A 100 -16.79 -7.91 -1.84
C PHE A 100 -18.00 -6.97 -1.80
N TYR A 101 -18.40 -6.38 -2.92
CA TYR A 101 -19.57 -5.51 -2.99
C TYR A 101 -20.87 -6.23 -2.64
N LYS A 102 -21.01 -7.50 -3.06
CA LYS A 102 -22.17 -8.31 -2.68
C LYS A 102 -22.32 -8.47 -1.16
N MET A 103 -21.21 -8.50 -0.45
CA MET A 103 -21.18 -8.51 1.02
C MET A 103 -21.38 -7.09 1.58
N ALA A 104 -20.62 -6.11 1.10
CA ALA A 104 -20.58 -4.76 1.63
C ALA A 104 -21.93 -4.04 1.54
N PHE A 105 -22.69 -4.24 0.47
CA PHE A 105 -24.04 -3.64 0.31
C PHE A 105 -25.12 -4.28 1.18
N LYS A 106 -24.82 -5.38 1.88
CA LYS A 106 -25.70 -5.96 2.91
C LYS A 106 -25.35 -5.51 4.32
N ASP A 107 -24.23 -4.86 4.50
CA ASP A 107 -23.76 -4.34 5.78
C ASP A 107 -23.99 -2.83 5.83
N SER A 108 -24.81 -2.38 6.80
CA SER A 108 -25.17 -0.96 6.93
C SER A 108 -23.98 -0.03 7.17
N VAL A 109 -22.90 -0.56 7.78
CA VAL A 109 -21.66 0.17 8.04
C VAL A 109 -20.81 0.31 6.78
N LEU A 110 -20.73 -0.74 5.98
CA LEU A 110 -19.89 -0.76 4.78
C LEU A 110 -20.56 -0.14 3.56
N THR A 111 -21.90 -0.12 3.50
CA THR A 111 -22.64 0.42 2.34
C THR A 111 -22.23 1.85 1.97
N PRO A 112 -22.14 2.82 2.90
CA PRO A 112 -21.68 4.16 2.56
C PRO A 112 -20.25 4.16 2.02
N LEU A 113 -19.33 3.48 2.70
CA LEU A 113 -17.92 3.37 2.27
C LEU A 113 -17.79 2.74 0.88
N ALA A 114 -18.56 1.67 0.62
CA ALA A 114 -18.54 0.97 -0.66
C ALA A 114 -19.09 1.83 -1.81
N ARG A 115 -20.00 2.76 -1.54
CA ARG A 115 -20.50 3.72 -2.52
C ARG A 115 -19.50 4.84 -2.80
N ASP A 116 -18.98 5.46 -1.73
CA ASP A 116 -18.11 6.63 -1.82
C ASP A 116 -16.72 6.30 -2.35
N LEU A 117 -16.28 5.06 -2.17
CA LEU A 117 -14.98 4.55 -2.60
C LEU A 117 -15.12 3.46 -3.68
N ARG A 118 -16.20 3.53 -4.48
CA ARG A 118 -16.47 2.51 -5.49
C ARG A 118 -15.35 2.44 -6.51
N GLY A 119 -14.81 1.24 -6.71
CA GLY A 119 -13.70 0.98 -7.63
C GLY A 119 -12.32 1.08 -7.00
N LEU A 120 -12.21 1.33 -5.69
CA LEU A 120 -10.93 1.29 -5.00
C LEU A 120 -10.41 -0.15 -4.94
N HIS A 121 -9.34 -0.44 -5.67
CA HIS A 121 -8.58 -1.67 -5.56
C HIS A 121 -7.47 -1.55 -4.51
N ILE A 122 -6.96 -2.69 -4.01
CA ILE A 122 -5.83 -2.71 -3.07
C ILE A 122 -4.53 -2.58 -3.87
N PRO A 123 -3.81 -1.43 -3.82
CA PRO A 123 -2.49 -1.35 -4.42
C PRO A 123 -1.51 -2.25 -3.69
N GLN A 124 -0.64 -2.92 -4.41
CA GLN A 124 0.37 -3.80 -3.84
C GLN A 124 1.78 -3.19 -3.96
N THR A 125 2.76 -3.87 -3.41
CA THR A 125 4.18 -3.65 -3.73
C THR A 125 4.60 -4.55 -4.89
N VAL A 126 5.70 -4.20 -5.55
CA VAL A 126 6.25 -5.01 -6.65
C VAL A 126 6.64 -6.41 -6.17
N CYS A 127 7.20 -6.50 -4.96
CA CYS A 127 7.66 -7.76 -4.37
C CYS A 127 7.37 -7.80 -2.86
N VAL A 128 7.42 -9.00 -2.30
CA VAL A 128 7.19 -9.24 -0.86
C VAL A 128 8.29 -8.63 -0.01
N TRP A 129 9.54 -8.59 -0.52
CA TRP A 129 10.66 -7.91 0.11
C TRP A 129 10.35 -6.44 0.40
N GLU A 130 9.88 -5.70 -0.59
CA GLU A 130 9.49 -4.29 -0.44
C GLU A 130 8.38 -4.11 0.61
N ALA A 131 7.33 -4.96 0.55
CA ALA A 131 6.24 -4.94 1.52
C ALA A 131 6.75 -5.14 2.95
N LEU A 132 7.69 -6.08 3.14
CA LEU A 132 8.24 -6.41 4.46
C LEU A 132 9.04 -5.26 5.04
N VAL A 133 9.95 -4.68 4.26
CA VAL A 133 10.74 -3.53 4.71
C VAL A 133 9.83 -2.33 5.01
N PHE A 134 8.87 -2.05 4.15
CA PHE A 134 7.91 -0.96 4.39
C PHE A 134 7.08 -1.18 5.66
N ALA A 135 6.69 -2.42 5.96
CA ALA A 135 5.99 -2.73 7.19
C ALA A 135 6.89 -2.51 8.41
N ILE A 136 8.17 -2.93 8.36
CA ILE A 136 9.13 -2.70 9.45
C ILE A 136 9.37 -1.22 9.68
N LEU A 137 9.53 -0.42 8.62
CA LEU A 137 9.67 1.04 8.73
C LEU A 137 8.46 1.67 9.43
N GLY A 138 7.25 1.14 9.19
CA GLY A 138 6.00 1.61 9.78
C GLY A 138 5.74 1.19 11.24
N GLN A 139 6.53 0.24 11.80
CA GLN A 139 6.31 -0.22 13.17
C GLN A 139 6.50 0.91 14.20
N GLN A 140 5.51 1.08 15.09
CA GLN A 140 5.59 1.98 16.26
C GLN A 140 5.96 3.44 15.92
N VAL A 141 5.59 3.92 14.74
CA VAL A 141 5.80 5.31 14.33
C VAL A 141 4.51 5.88 13.71
N SER A 142 4.43 7.21 13.65
CA SER A 142 3.34 7.86 12.93
C SER A 142 3.45 7.62 11.41
N SER A 143 2.31 7.77 10.69
CA SER A 143 2.31 7.66 9.23
C SER A 143 3.23 8.69 8.54
N HIS A 144 3.42 9.87 9.15
CA HIS A 144 4.34 10.88 8.67
C HIS A 144 5.80 10.41 8.81
N MET A 145 6.17 9.89 9.98
CA MET A 145 7.53 9.35 10.21
C MET A 145 7.80 8.15 9.29
N ALA A 146 6.83 7.24 9.12
CA ALA A 146 6.97 6.12 8.20
C ALA A 146 7.22 6.59 6.76
N HIS A 147 6.52 7.64 6.31
CA HIS A 147 6.73 8.26 5.00
C HIS A 147 8.16 8.78 4.86
N ASN A 148 8.64 9.56 5.84
CA ASN A 148 9.98 10.13 5.83
C ASN A 148 11.07 9.04 5.79
N LEU A 149 10.91 7.97 6.60
CA LEU A 149 11.85 6.85 6.60
C LEU A 149 11.88 6.10 5.27
N ARG A 150 10.72 5.90 4.63
CA ARG A 150 10.64 5.29 3.29
C ARG A 150 11.33 6.15 2.24
N THR A 151 11.05 7.45 2.25
CA THR A 151 11.68 8.41 1.33
C THR A 151 13.19 8.42 1.50
N LEU A 152 13.70 8.50 2.74
CA LEU A 152 15.14 8.46 3.01
C LEU A 152 15.77 7.14 2.54
N LEU A 153 15.11 6.00 2.81
CA LEU A 153 15.63 4.69 2.39
C LEU A 153 15.80 4.62 0.87
N VAL A 154 14.75 4.98 0.12
CA VAL A 154 14.78 4.86 -1.35
C VAL A 154 15.70 5.89 -2.00
N GLN A 155 15.79 7.11 -1.45
CA GLN A 155 16.68 8.15 -1.94
C GLN A 155 18.16 7.83 -1.68
N THR A 156 18.45 7.13 -0.58
CA THR A 156 19.84 6.80 -0.20
C THR A 156 20.34 5.54 -0.90
N TYR A 157 19.47 4.53 -1.05
CA TYR A 157 19.89 3.19 -1.47
C TYR A 157 19.24 2.71 -2.78
N GLY A 158 18.20 3.38 -3.27
CA GLY A 158 17.59 3.04 -4.55
C GLY A 158 18.41 3.55 -5.72
N LEU A 159 18.36 2.83 -6.85
CA LEU A 159 18.84 3.34 -8.13
C LEU A 159 17.93 4.49 -8.56
N SER A 160 18.45 5.45 -9.34
CA SER A 160 17.66 6.61 -9.72
C SER A 160 17.84 7.01 -11.18
N ILE A 161 16.82 7.69 -11.70
CA ILE A 161 16.89 8.45 -12.95
C ILE A 161 16.34 9.86 -12.70
N HIS A 162 16.82 10.80 -13.50
CA HIS A 162 16.28 12.15 -13.53
C HIS A 162 15.51 12.35 -14.85
N GLU A 163 14.21 12.65 -14.73
CA GLU A 163 13.34 12.85 -15.89
C GLU A 163 12.40 14.02 -15.62
N SER A 164 12.30 14.93 -16.56
CA SER A 164 11.40 16.11 -16.52
C SER A 164 11.47 16.92 -15.21
N GLY A 165 12.68 17.09 -14.65
CA GLY A 165 12.92 17.86 -13.43
C GLY A 165 12.66 17.10 -12.13
N VAL A 166 12.27 15.82 -12.19
CA VAL A 166 12.02 14.96 -11.03
C VAL A 166 13.02 13.81 -10.99
N THR A 167 13.50 13.47 -9.80
CA THR A 167 14.33 12.29 -9.58
C THR A 167 13.46 11.14 -9.04
N TYR A 168 13.36 10.08 -9.82
CA TYR A 168 12.64 8.86 -9.45
C TYR A 168 13.62 7.81 -8.92
N HIS A 169 13.21 7.06 -7.90
CA HIS A 169 14.05 6.05 -7.28
C HIS A 169 13.37 4.68 -7.32
N THR A 170 14.17 3.62 -7.49
CA THR A 170 13.70 2.24 -7.26
C THR A 170 13.68 1.93 -5.77
N PHE A 171 12.95 0.87 -5.40
CA PHE A 171 13.15 0.26 -4.09
C PHE A 171 14.50 -0.47 -4.06
N PRO A 172 15.33 -0.33 -3.01
CA PRO A 172 16.65 -0.95 -2.95
C PRO A 172 16.57 -2.49 -2.89
N ARG A 173 17.45 -3.16 -3.62
CA ARG A 173 17.61 -4.61 -3.58
C ARG A 173 18.14 -5.08 -2.22
N PRO A 174 17.88 -6.34 -1.82
CA PRO A 174 18.39 -6.91 -0.56
C PRO A 174 19.90 -6.77 -0.41
N GLU A 175 20.65 -7.03 -1.47
CA GLU A 175 22.13 -6.97 -1.49
C GLU A 175 22.66 -5.58 -1.16
N VAL A 176 21.93 -4.55 -1.58
CA VAL A 176 22.30 -3.14 -1.32
C VAL A 176 22.11 -2.80 0.17
N LEU A 177 20.99 -3.22 0.78
CA LEU A 177 20.74 -2.97 2.20
C LEU A 177 21.63 -3.86 3.09
N MET A 178 21.94 -5.07 2.67
CA MET A 178 22.93 -5.92 3.32
C MET A 178 24.32 -5.25 3.26
N GLY A 179 24.74 -4.74 2.10
CA GLY A 179 26.02 -4.04 1.92
C GLY A 179 26.14 -2.75 2.71
N ALA A 180 25.03 -2.04 2.94
CA ALA A 180 25.01 -0.83 3.77
C ALA A 180 25.31 -1.13 5.25
N GLY A 181 25.00 -2.34 5.70
CA GLY A 181 25.19 -2.74 7.10
C GLY A 181 24.25 -2.00 8.04
N VAL A 182 24.33 -2.36 9.32
CA VAL A 182 23.48 -1.73 10.36
C VAL A 182 23.80 -0.25 10.53
N GLU A 183 25.10 0.12 10.45
CA GLU A 183 25.54 1.51 10.59
C GLU A 183 25.00 2.40 9.46
N GLY A 184 25.08 1.94 8.20
CA GLY A 184 24.52 2.66 7.07
C GLY A 184 23.01 2.85 7.22
N LEU A 185 22.28 1.80 7.59
CA LEU A 185 20.84 1.89 7.86
C LEU A 185 20.51 2.80 9.03
N HIS A 186 21.36 2.87 10.06
CA HIS A 186 21.20 3.81 11.17
C HIS A 186 21.41 5.28 10.72
N SER A 187 22.32 5.54 9.78
CA SER A 187 22.60 6.88 9.27
C SER A 187 21.39 7.58 8.64
N ILE A 188 20.42 6.81 8.09
CA ILE A 188 19.15 7.33 7.56
C ILE A 188 18.05 7.46 8.63
N LYS A 189 18.43 7.67 9.88
CA LYS A 189 17.53 7.89 11.02
C LYS A 189 16.69 6.65 11.42
N LEU A 190 17.07 5.46 11.00
CA LEU A 190 16.50 4.24 11.55
C LEU A 190 17.00 3.99 12.96
N GLY A 191 16.10 3.70 13.88
CA GLY A 191 16.50 3.23 15.20
C GLY A 191 17.25 1.88 15.09
N GLU A 192 18.24 1.67 15.95
CA GLU A 192 19.16 0.51 15.94
C GLU A 192 18.44 -0.83 15.73
N ARG A 193 17.32 -1.07 16.44
CA ARG A 193 16.54 -2.31 16.32
C ARG A 193 15.97 -2.53 14.91
N LYS A 194 15.43 -1.47 14.28
CA LYS A 194 14.89 -1.58 12.92
C LYS A 194 16.00 -1.76 11.91
N ALA A 195 17.10 -1.04 12.05
CA ALA A 195 18.29 -1.20 11.22
C ALA A 195 18.79 -2.64 11.27
N GLN A 196 18.91 -3.23 12.48
CA GLN A 196 19.31 -4.62 12.66
C GLN A 196 18.30 -5.59 11.99
N PHE A 197 16.99 -5.40 12.18
CA PHE A 197 15.98 -6.27 11.56
C PHE A 197 16.04 -6.23 10.04
N ILE A 198 16.16 -5.04 9.45
CA ILE A 198 16.25 -4.88 7.99
C ILE A 198 17.54 -5.51 7.46
N PHE A 199 18.65 -5.32 8.14
CA PHE A 199 19.93 -5.94 7.79
C PHE A 199 19.86 -7.47 7.85
N ASP A 200 19.35 -8.05 8.95
CA ASP A 200 19.23 -9.50 9.11
C ASP A 200 18.37 -10.12 8.00
N ILE A 201 17.24 -9.48 7.68
CA ILE A 201 16.34 -9.97 6.63
C ILE A 201 16.98 -9.79 5.24
N ALA A 202 17.65 -8.65 5.00
CA ALA A 202 18.37 -8.41 3.75
C ALA A 202 19.44 -9.48 3.52
N ALA A 203 20.20 -9.86 4.56
CA ALA A 203 21.19 -10.91 4.47
C ALA A 203 20.58 -12.28 4.17
N MET A 204 19.47 -12.65 4.82
CA MET A 204 18.76 -13.92 4.53
C MET A 204 18.24 -14.00 3.10
N VAL A 205 17.72 -12.89 2.57
CA VAL A 205 17.17 -12.85 1.20
C VAL A 205 18.30 -12.83 0.19
N ALA A 206 19.33 -12.00 0.39
CA ALA A 206 20.48 -11.87 -0.51
C ALA A 206 21.31 -13.18 -0.62
N SER A 207 21.41 -13.93 0.49
CA SER A 207 22.10 -15.23 0.48
C SER A 207 21.29 -16.38 -0.13
N GLY A 208 20.00 -16.14 -0.43
CA GLY A 208 19.09 -17.20 -0.88
C GLY A 208 18.60 -18.14 0.23
N GLU A 209 18.95 -17.88 1.50
CA GLU A 209 18.44 -18.66 2.64
C GLU A 209 16.90 -18.59 2.70
N ARG A 210 16.33 -17.46 2.30
CA ARG A 210 14.88 -17.23 2.30
C ARG A 210 14.42 -16.61 0.99
N ASP A 211 13.58 -17.35 0.26
CA ASP A 211 12.81 -16.81 -0.86
C ASP A 211 11.47 -16.30 -0.33
N LEU A 212 11.32 -14.97 -0.26
CA LEU A 212 10.07 -14.34 0.19
C LEU A 212 8.95 -14.43 -0.85
N GLU A 213 9.26 -14.52 -2.14
CA GLU A 213 8.23 -14.62 -3.17
C GLU A 213 7.55 -16.00 -3.18
N SER A 214 8.21 -17.04 -2.66
CA SER A 214 7.62 -18.37 -2.46
C SER A 214 6.40 -18.33 -1.53
N LEU A 215 6.27 -17.32 -0.66
CA LEU A 215 5.12 -17.12 0.20
C LEU A 215 3.80 -16.95 -0.56
N ARG A 216 3.86 -16.53 -1.83
CA ARG A 216 2.66 -16.40 -2.69
C ARG A 216 1.93 -17.73 -2.89
N ALA A 217 2.65 -18.85 -2.87
CA ALA A 217 2.09 -20.17 -3.07
C ALA A 217 1.55 -20.83 -1.79
N LEU A 218 1.83 -20.25 -0.61
CA LEU A 218 1.47 -20.85 0.67
C LEU A 218 0.08 -20.40 1.15
N PRO A 219 -0.64 -21.23 1.93
CA PRO A 219 -1.82 -20.82 2.69
C PRO A 219 -1.50 -19.73 3.71
N ASP A 220 -2.49 -18.89 4.05
CA ASP A 220 -2.30 -17.71 4.92
C ASP A 220 -1.73 -18.06 6.30
N GLU A 221 -2.16 -19.19 6.90
CA GLU A 221 -1.64 -19.66 8.19
C GLU A 221 -0.15 -20.02 8.13
N GLU A 222 0.29 -20.59 7.01
CA GLU A 222 1.71 -20.91 6.80
C GLU A 222 2.53 -19.65 6.53
N VAL A 223 1.98 -18.72 5.75
CA VAL A 223 2.60 -17.39 5.56
C VAL A 223 2.81 -16.69 6.89
N ILE A 224 1.77 -16.61 7.73
CA ILE A 224 1.85 -15.97 9.06
C ILE A 224 2.90 -16.66 9.92
N ARG A 225 2.91 -18.01 9.98
CA ARG A 225 3.88 -18.79 10.75
C ARG A 225 5.31 -18.53 10.28
N THR A 226 5.53 -18.57 8.96
CA THR A 226 6.83 -18.32 8.35
C THR A 226 7.32 -16.91 8.61
N LEU A 227 6.47 -15.90 8.41
CA LEU A 227 6.83 -14.52 8.65
C LEU A 227 7.10 -14.23 10.14
N THR A 228 6.28 -14.74 11.05
CA THR A 228 6.46 -14.51 12.50
C THR A 228 7.63 -15.27 13.10
N SER A 229 8.23 -16.23 12.38
CA SER A 229 9.52 -16.85 12.78
C SER A 229 10.73 -15.93 12.53
N ILE A 230 10.56 -14.88 11.70
CA ILE A 230 11.61 -13.91 11.41
C ILE A 230 11.69 -12.90 12.57
N ARG A 231 12.90 -12.70 13.10
CA ARG A 231 13.11 -11.71 14.17
C ARG A 231 12.70 -10.31 13.72
N GLY A 232 11.87 -9.65 14.51
CA GLY A 232 11.35 -8.31 14.19
C GLY A 232 10.04 -8.31 13.41
N VAL A 233 9.54 -9.47 12.99
CA VAL A 233 8.26 -9.63 12.29
C VAL A 233 7.21 -10.18 13.24
N GLY A 234 6.28 -9.33 13.65
CA GLY A 234 5.16 -9.72 14.50
C GLY A 234 3.86 -9.96 13.71
N PRO A 235 2.78 -10.38 14.41
CA PRO A 235 1.48 -10.63 13.78
C PRO A 235 0.94 -9.44 12.98
N TRP A 236 1.12 -8.22 13.48
CA TRP A 236 0.70 -7.00 12.76
C TRP A 236 1.42 -6.87 11.40
N THR A 237 2.75 -7.08 11.37
CA THR A 237 3.54 -7.04 10.15
C THR A 237 3.10 -8.13 9.17
N ALA A 238 2.88 -9.35 9.64
CA ALA A 238 2.41 -10.45 8.81
C ALA A 238 1.03 -10.14 8.18
N GLN A 239 0.08 -9.59 8.93
CA GLN A 239 -1.22 -9.18 8.39
C GLN A 239 -1.10 -8.10 7.32
N TRP A 240 -0.20 -7.12 7.49
CA TRP A 240 0.07 -6.11 6.47
C TRP A 240 0.70 -6.69 5.20
N LEU A 241 1.59 -7.67 5.33
CA LEU A 241 2.14 -8.36 4.17
C LEU A 241 1.07 -9.13 3.40
N LEU A 242 0.15 -9.80 4.10
CA LEU A 242 -0.99 -10.47 3.46
C LEU A 242 -1.81 -9.49 2.61
N ILE A 243 -2.04 -8.26 3.10
CA ILE A 243 -2.79 -7.23 2.36
C ILE A 243 -1.96 -6.65 1.21
N ARG A 244 -0.78 -6.09 1.51
CA ARG A 244 -0.03 -5.22 0.58
C ARG A 244 0.99 -5.96 -0.27
N GLY A 245 1.53 -7.08 0.22
CA GLY A 245 2.53 -7.88 -0.48
C GLY A 245 1.93 -9.06 -1.24
N LEU A 246 0.88 -9.68 -0.70
CA LEU A 246 0.31 -10.92 -1.22
C LEU A 246 -1.13 -10.79 -1.73
N CYS A 247 -1.78 -9.63 -1.55
CA CYS A 247 -3.16 -9.35 -1.95
C CYS A 247 -4.18 -10.40 -1.44
N ARG A 248 -3.98 -10.90 -0.23
CA ARG A 248 -4.91 -11.85 0.36
C ARG A 248 -6.21 -11.13 0.75
N PRO A 249 -7.38 -11.69 0.45
CA PRO A 249 -8.65 -10.97 0.63
C PRO A 249 -9.08 -10.82 2.09
N ASP A 250 -8.61 -11.69 3.00
CA ASP A 250 -9.17 -11.82 4.35
C ASP A 250 -8.18 -11.56 5.50
N ALA A 251 -7.12 -10.81 5.27
CA ALA A 251 -6.23 -10.38 6.34
C ALA A 251 -6.81 -9.21 7.14
N PHE A 252 -6.57 -9.18 8.45
CA PHE A 252 -7.07 -8.13 9.33
C PHE A 252 -6.06 -7.76 10.43
N PRO A 253 -5.38 -6.63 10.32
CA PRO A 253 -4.36 -6.20 11.28
C PRO A 253 -5.00 -5.62 12.55
N HIS A 254 -5.72 -6.43 13.32
CA HIS A 254 -6.50 -6.03 14.51
C HIS A 254 -5.67 -5.33 15.60
N GLY A 255 -4.35 -5.53 15.61
CA GLY A 255 -3.42 -4.80 16.48
C GLY A 255 -3.06 -3.39 15.99
N ASP A 256 -3.54 -2.95 14.82
CA ASP A 256 -3.26 -1.64 14.27
C ASP A 256 -4.04 -0.54 15.00
N LEU A 257 -3.30 0.40 15.62
CA LEU A 257 -3.91 1.48 16.40
C LEU A 257 -4.74 2.44 15.55
N ALA A 258 -4.34 2.69 14.32
CA ALA A 258 -5.10 3.55 13.42
C ALA A 258 -6.40 2.87 12.99
N LEU A 259 -6.37 1.57 12.72
CA LEU A 259 -7.56 0.77 12.44
C LEU A 259 -8.53 0.76 13.63
N GLN A 260 -8.02 0.54 14.85
CA GLN A 260 -8.82 0.55 16.08
C GLN A 260 -9.51 1.90 16.31
N ARG A 261 -8.78 3.01 16.08
CA ARG A 261 -9.35 4.38 16.15
C ARG A 261 -10.38 4.61 15.05
N SER A 262 -10.08 4.21 13.81
CA SER A 262 -11.01 4.36 12.69
C SER A 262 -12.30 3.57 12.90
N LEU A 263 -12.21 2.35 13.46
CA LEU A 263 -13.40 1.58 13.86
C LEU A 263 -14.20 2.26 14.98
N GLY A 264 -13.52 2.88 15.93
CA GLY A 264 -14.17 3.65 16.99
C GLY A 264 -14.95 4.84 16.43
N LEU A 265 -14.36 5.58 15.49
CA LEU A 265 -15.02 6.69 14.80
C LEU A 265 -16.20 6.25 13.93
N LEU A 266 -16.08 5.08 13.30
CA LEU A 266 -17.11 4.56 12.39
C LEU A 266 -18.28 3.89 13.09
N LEU A 267 -18.07 3.29 14.26
CA LEU A 267 -19.01 2.36 14.89
C LEU A 267 -19.47 2.76 16.30
N ARG A 268 -18.83 3.76 16.88
CA ARG A 268 -19.05 4.20 18.27
C ARG A 268 -18.98 5.73 18.36
N ASP A 269 -18.90 6.21 19.56
CA ASP A 269 -18.71 7.62 19.97
C ASP A 269 -17.27 8.16 19.74
N GLY A 270 -16.44 7.44 18.99
CA GLY A 270 -15.02 7.75 18.78
C GLY A 270 -14.08 6.97 19.70
N SER A 271 -14.59 6.19 20.67
CA SER A 271 -13.77 5.36 21.56
C SER A 271 -13.10 4.24 20.78
N PRO A 272 -11.75 4.12 20.80
CA PRO A 272 -11.05 3.09 20.04
C PRO A 272 -11.48 1.66 20.43
N PHE A 273 -11.50 0.77 19.44
CA PHE A 273 -11.68 -0.66 19.72
C PHE A 273 -10.42 -1.24 20.38
N ARG A 274 -10.60 -2.21 21.30
CA ARG A 274 -9.50 -3.07 21.72
C ARG A 274 -9.19 -4.10 20.63
N PRO A 275 -7.94 -4.62 20.54
CA PRO A 275 -7.56 -5.55 19.47
C PRO A 275 -8.51 -6.75 19.33
N GLN A 276 -8.86 -7.39 20.43
CA GLN A 276 -9.72 -8.57 20.41
C GLN A 276 -11.19 -8.23 20.07
N GLU A 277 -11.67 -7.05 20.44
CA GLU A 277 -13.00 -6.57 20.05
C GLU A 277 -13.03 -6.30 18.54
N ALA A 278 -12.00 -5.63 18.00
CA ALA A 278 -11.87 -5.39 16.56
C ALA A 278 -11.84 -6.71 15.78
N LEU A 279 -11.06 -7.68 16.24
CA LEU A 279 -11.00 -9.02 15.63
C LEU A 279 -12.35 -9.73 15.68
N LYS A 280 -13.03 -9.72 16.83
CA LYS A 280 -14.36 -10.33 16.97
C LYS A 280 -15.39 -9.65 16.05
N TYR A 281 -15.39 -8.33 16.01
CA TYR A 281 -16.32 -7.56 15.17
C TYR A 281 -16.09 -7.83 13.69
N SER A 282 -14.82 -7.91 13.25
CA SER A 282 -14.44 -8.08 11.84
C SER A 282 -14.84 -9.44 11.25
N ARG A 283 -15.18 -10.44 12.07
CA ARG A 283 -15.61 -11.77 11.58
C ARG A 283 -16.80 -11.71 10.64
N ARG A 284 -17.67 -10.72 10.79
CA ARG A 284 -18.83 -10.49 9.93
C ARG A 284 -18.44 -10.09 8.49
N TRP A 285 -17.22 -9.63 8.28
CA TRP A 285 -16.68 -9.16 7.01
C TRP A 285 -15.81 -10.21 6.29
N SER A 286 -15.60 -11.38 6.93
CA SER A 286 -14.91 -12.48 6.26
C SER A 286 -15.77 -12.99 5.09
N PRO A 287 -15.16 -13.31 3.92
CA PRO A 287 -13.72 -13.43 3.65
C PRO A 287 -13.09 -12.18 2.99
N PHE A 288 -13.56 -10.96 3.28
CA PHE A 288 -13.12 -9.73 2.60
C PHE A 288 -12.54 -8.67 3.54
N ARG A 289 -11.97 -9.08 4.67
CA ARG A 289 -11.47 -8.15 5.71
C ARG A 289 -10.33 -7.24 5.23
N SER A 290 -9.53 -7.65 4.26
CA SER A 290 -8.50 -6.81 3.65
C SER A 290 -9.09 -5.63 2.88
N TYR A 291 -10.16 -5.85 2.11
CA TYR A 291 -10.87 -4.79 1.42
C TYR A 291 -11.52 -3.83 2.42
N VAL A 292 -12.19 -4.37 3.45
CA VAL A 292 -12.78 -3.54 4.52
C VAL A 292 -11.72 -2.67 5.19
N THR A 293 -10.57 -3.24 5.53
CA THR A 293 -9.43 -2.50 6.11
C THR A 293 -8.97 -1.37 5.17
N THR A 294 -8.83 -1.68 3.87
CA THR A 294 -8.42 -0.70 2.85
C THR A 294 -9.43 0.43 2.71
N TYR A 295 -10.73 0.12 2.66
CA TYR A 295 -11.81 1.12 2.54
C TYR A 295 -11.90 2.01 3.79
N ILE A 296 -11.77 1.44 4.99
CA ILE A 296 -11.70 2.21 6.24
C ILE A 296 -10.52 3.17 6.22
N PHE A 297 -9.33 2.71 5.83
CA PHE A 297 -8.16 3.60 5.76
C PHE A 297 -8.24 4.63 4.65
N ALA A 298 -8.83 4.28 3.51
CA ALA A 298 -9.04 5.24 2.43
C ALA A 298 -10.00 6.36 2.87
N ALA A 299 -11.11 6.02 3.50
CA ALA A 299 -12.05 6.99 4.05
C ALA A 299 -11.39 7.88 5.12
N ALA A 300 -10.64 7.29 6.04
CA ALA A 300 -9.93 8.03 7.09
C ALA A 300 -8.91 9.04 6.54
N ARG A 301 -8.17 8.65 5.49
CA ARG A 301 -7.12 9.49 4.90
C ARG A 301 -7.66 10.55 3.94
N SER A 302 -8.76 10.27 3.26
CA SER A 302 -9.40 11.22 2.34
C SER A 302 -10.42 12.14 3.00
N GLY A 303 -10.65 12.01 4.32
CA GLY A 303 -11.66 12.79 5.05
C GLY A 303 -13.10 12.40 4.70
N ARG A 304 -13.33 11.22 4.13
CA ARG A 304 -14.64 10.71 3.68
C ARG A 304 -15.29 9.76 4.70
N PHE A 305 -15.05 9.93 5.99
CA PHE A 305 -15.81 9.16 6.97
C PHE A 305 -17.29 9.57 6.91
N PRO A 306 -18.22 8.59 6.83
CA PRO A 306 -19.64 8.89 6.93
C PRO A 306 -19.90 9.61 8.26
N GLU A 307 -20.65 10.71 8.22
CA GLU A 307 -21.17 11.30 9.44
C GLU A 307 -22.02 10.23 10.14
N LEU A 308 -21.74 9.99 11.43
CA LEU A 308 -22.60 9.15 12.25
C LEU A 308 -23.97 9.79 12.22
N SER A 309 -24.95 9.15 11.60
CA SER A 309 -26.33 9.61 11.66
C SER A 309 -26.70 9.73 13.13
N SER A 310 -26.87 10.97 13.59
CA SER A 310 -27.30 11.33 14.94
C SER A 310 -28.73 10.86 15.15
N THR A 311 -28.91 9.59 15.47
CA THR A 311 -30.14 9.12 16.11
C THR A 311 -30.04 9.51 17.58
N GLY A 312 -30.54 10.72 17.91
CA GLY A 312 -30.95 11.15 19.25
C GLY A 312 -29.79 11.52 20.19
N SER A 313 -29.32 12.75 20.10
CA SER A 313 -29.08 13.61 21.27
C SER A 313 -28.39 14.91 20.81
N THR A 314 -29.09 16.00 20.88
CA THR A 314 -28.54 17.36 20.80
C THR A 314 -27.57 17.55 21.97
N VAL A 315 -26.29 17.41 21.69
CA VAL A 315 -25.23 17.93 22.53
C VAL A 315 -24.43 18.89 21.64
N ASP A 316 -24.56 20.18 22.00
CA ASP A 316 -23.78 21.28 21.44
C ASP A 316 -22.32 20.87 21.27
N ARG A 317 -21.84 20.78 20.02
CA ARG A 317 -20.43 20.67 19.70
C ARG A 317 -19.93 22.00 19.18
N ASP A 318 -19.61 22.84 20.10
CA ASP A 318 -18.68 23.94 19.89
C ASP A 318 -17.24 23.33 19.99
N VAL A 319 -16.71 22.86 18.88
CA VAL A 319 -15.29 22.54 18.74
C VAL A 319 -14.85 23.16 17.42
N GLY A 320 -14.44 24.41 17.54
CA GLY A 320 -13.66 25.05 16.52
C GLY A 320 -12.37 24.28 16.24
N SER A 321 -12.09 24.10 14.97
CA SER A 321 -10.80 24.45 14.42
C SER A 321 -10.69 23.90 13.00
N LYS A 322 -10.80 24.84 12.10
CA LYS A 322 -10.36 24.77 10.71
C LYS A 322 -8.92 24.25 10.62
N ALA A 323 -8.74 23.13 9.96
CA ALA A 323 -7.49 22.81 9.27
C ALA A 323 -7.79 22.67 7.78
N THR A 324 -7.97 23.81 7.16
CA THR A 324 -7.89 23.98 5.71
C THR A 324 -6.44 23.73 5.30
N TYR A 325 -6.18 22.62 4.62
CA TYR A 325 -4.94 22.48 3.86
C TYR A 325 -5.10 23.28 2.56
N GLU A 326 -4.65 24.53 2.59
CA GLU A 326 -4.37 25.30 1.38
C GLU A 326 -3.18 24.67 0.65
N LEU A 327 -3.45 24.24 -0.58
CA LEU A 327 -2.43 24.05 -1.61
C LEU A 327 -1.85 25.42 -1.94
N ARG A 328 -0.61 25.69 -1.52
CA ARG A 328 0.20 26.76 -2.07
C ARG A 328 1.46 26.18 -2.68
N SER A 329 1.59 26.53 -3.95
CA SER A 329 2.71 26.56 -4.90
C SER A 329 4.07 26.05 -4.42
#